data_3172339fbe13502d9497b900b4b37a50
#
_entry.id   3172339fbe13502d9497b900b4b37a50
#
_cell.length_a   1.000
_cell.length_b   1.000
_cell.length_c   1.000
_cell.angle_alpha   90.00
_cell.angle_beta   90.00
_cell.angle_gamma   90.00
#
_symmetry.space_group_name_H-M   'P 1'
#
loop_
_entity.id
_entity.type
_entity.pdbx_description
1 polymer ?
#
loop_
_entity_poly.entity_id
_entity_poly.type
_entity_poly.pdbx_seq_one_letter_code
_entity_poly.pdbx_strand_id
1 'polypeptide(L)'
;MVDIPRPDIARSRQYRRLGYVAGAAAVVSLISLGIFRLQPAPPSVDRRNVYVATVEQGQMLRDVRGSGTLIPEEIRWISAVTNSTVERIVLRPGVSVQPDTIIVELSNPQLEQSALEARLQLEAAQARYQSRQVALDRELLTQQASVATILSELTLAEFEAQQYEKLFAADLVSELDLRKSQSRVSQLGIRHQIEEQRLEIQSSSIDTELAAVQAEVDRLQTIYALRQSEVASLQLTAGVSGVLQEVPLEEGARVTPGTNLARVGNPARLKAALRVAETQARDIQIGQPATIDTRNGIIPGRVRRIDPAVQEGTVTVDITLDGKLPRGARPDLTVDGRIELERLEDVVYMGRPAFGQAGSAVSLFKLEPDSHDAIRTRVQLGRSSVNTIEVIEGLQPGDQVVLSDMSQWDAFDRVRLQ
;
A
#
# COMPACT_ATOMS: atom_id res chain seq x y z
N MET A 1 -79.11 -58.27 98.06
CA MET A 1 -78.76 -58.36 96.60
C MET A 1 -77.69 -57.32 96.34
N VAL A 2 -76.49 -57.79 96.08
CA VAL A 2 -75.29 -56.93 95.95
C VAL A 2 -74.96 -56.77 94.48
N ASP A 3 -74.89 -55.52 93.96
CA ASP A 3 -74.54 -55.19 92.59
C ASP A 3 -73.03 -54.76 92.54
N ILE A 4 -72.26 -55.45 91.76
CA ILE A 4 -70.82 -55.24 91.63
C ILE A 4 -70.57 -54.48 90.36
N PRO A 5 -69.93 -53.28 90.36
CA PRO A 5 -69.60 -52.56 89.13
C PRO A 5 -68.38 -53.18 88.47
N ARG A 6 -68.42 -53.34 87.08
CA ARG A 6 -67.33 -53.79 86.23
C ARG A 6 -66.42 -52.62 85.88
N PRO A 7 -65.12 -52.79 85.93
CA PRO A 7 -64.22 -51.72 85.52
C PRO A 7 -64.07 -51.62 83.99
N ASP A 8 -64.01 -50.36 83.46
CA ASP A 8 -63.91 -49.93 82.09
C ASP A 8 -62.50 -50.21 81.50
N ILE A 9 -62.36 -51.33 80.78
CA ILE A 9 -61.08 -51.73 80.13
C ILE A 9 -60.92 -51.10 78.75
N ALA A 10 -61.89 -50.34 78.25
CA ALA A 10 -61.88 -49.80 76.90
C ALA A 10 -61.00 -48.53 76.67
N ARG A 11 -60.77 -47.72 77.74
CA ARG A 11 -59.97 -46.42 77.56
C ARG A 11 -58.47 -46.63 77.55
N SER A 12 -57.89 -47.66 78.14
CA SER A 12 -56.44 -47.85 78.18
C SER A 12 -55.82 -48.32 76.81
N ARG A 13 -56.63 -49.01 75.98
CA ARG A 13 -56.15 -49.45 74.64
C ARG A 13 -56.12 -48.35 73.61
N GLN A 14 -56.93 -47.31 73.69
CA GLN A 14 -56.91 -46.16 72.77
C GLN A 14 -55.69 -45.28 73.05
N TYR A 15 -55.34 -44.99 74.28
CA TYR A 15 -54.11 -44.17 74.54
C TYR A 15 -52.81 -44.88 74.20
N ARG A 16 -52.74 -46.23 74.34
CA ARG A 16 -51.57 -46.98 73.83
C ARG A 16 -51.45 -46.98 72.31
N ARG A 17 -52.57 -47.04 71.59
CA ARG A 17 -52.58 -46.95 70.12
C ARG A 17 -52.20 -45.52 69.63
N LEU A 18 -52.69 -44.50 70.34
CA LEU A 18 -52.31 -43.09 70.01
C LEU A 18 -50.82 -42.87 70.31
N GLY A 19 -50.24 -43.42 71.33
CA GLY A 19 -48.81 -43.38 71.66
C GLY A 19 -47.94 -44.03 70.56
N TYR A 20 -48.37 -45.19 70.06
CA TYR A 20 -47.64 -45.86 68.96
C TYR A 20 -47.76 -45.11 67.66
N VAL A 21 -48.89 -44.46 67.33
CA VAL A 21 -49.09 -43.65 66.17
C VAL A 21 -48.26 -42.35 66.26
N ALA A 22 -48.25 -41.70 67.44
CA ALA A 22 -47.42 -40.51 67.69
C ALA A 22 -45.91 -40.82 67.61
N GLY A 23 -45.48 -41.97 68.15
CA GLY A 23 -44.11 -42.46 68.05
C GLY A 23 -43.68 -42.76 66.59
N ALA A 24 -44.56 -43.42 65.81
CA ALA A 24 -44.33 -43.71 64.42
C ALA A 24 -44.26 -42.42 63.61
N ALA A 25 -45.13 -41.44 63.85
CA ALA A 25 -45.10 -40.13 63.20
C ALA A 25 -43.83 -39.35 63.54
N ALA A 26 -43.36 -39.41 64.79
CA ALA A 26 -42.09 -38.79 65.20
C ALA A 26 -40.87 -39.45 64.53
N VAL A 27 -40.86 -40.78 64.40
CA VAL A 27 -39.79 -41.51 63.69
C VAL A 27 -39.81 -41.20 62.18
N VAL A 28 -40.99 -41.16 61.56
CA VAL A 28 -41.12 -40.77 60.13
C VAL A 28 -40.68 -39.32 59.92
N SER A 29 -41.03 -38.39 60.81
CA SER A 29 -40.57 -37.00 60.75
C SER A 29 -39.06 -36.88 60.93
N LEU A 30 -38.44 -37.66 61.85
CA LEU A 30 -36.98 -37.68 61.99
C LEU A 30 -36.28 -38.30 60.82
N ILE A 31 -36.83 -39.36 60.23
CA ILE A 31 -36.29 -39.96 58.99
C ILE A 31 -36.44 -38.98 57.79
N SER A 32 -37.60 -38.32 57.62
CA SER A 32 -37.84 -37.32 56.63
C SER A 32 -36.90 -36.13 56.80
N LEU A 33 -36.69 -35.66 58.05
CA LEU A 33 -35.73 -34.57 58.32
C LEU A 33 -34.29 -35.01 58.05
N GLY A 34 -33.94 -36.27 58.31
CA GLY A 34 -32.64 -36.86 57.95
C GLY A 34 -32.45 -36.99 56.48
N ILE A 35 -33.48 -37.43 55.75
CA ILE A 35 -33.41 -37.50 54.23
C ILE A 35 -33.36 -36.12 53.62
N PHE A 36 -34.07 -35.13 54.20
CA PHE A 36 -34.00 -33.72 53.70
C PHE A 36 -32.62 -33.06 53.94
N ARG A 37 -31.84 -33.55 54.89
CA ARG A 37 -30.47 -33.10 55.16
C ARG A 37 -29.38 -33.85 54.36
N LEU A 38 -29.71 -34.96 53.71
CA LEU A 38 -28.82 -35.68 52.83
C LEU A 38 -28.72 -34.87 51.52
N GLN A 39 -27.64 -34.08 51.35
CA GLN A 39 -27.32 -33.50 50.12
C GLN A 39 -27.06 -34.64 49.12
N PRO A 40 -27.62 -34.58 47.89
CA PRO A 40 -27.28 -35.57 46.87
C PRO A 40 -25.76 -35.57 46.59
N ALA A 41 -25.20 -36.79 46.51
CA ALA A 41 -23.78 -36.94 46.24
C ALA A 41 -23.41 -36.15 44.95
N PRO A 42 -22.36 -35.29 44.96
CA PRO A 42 -21.95 -34.54 43.79
C PRO A 42 -21.64 -35.51 42.64
N PRO A 43 -22.05 -35.20 41.41
CA PRO A 43 -21.72 -36.02 40.24
C PRO A 43 -20.21 -36.11 40.09
N SER A 44 -19.71 -37.28 39.69
CA SER A 44 -18.28 -37.50 39.45
C SER A 44 -17.93 -37.18 38.05
N VAL A 45 -16.80 -36.49 37.85
CA VAL A 45 -16.21 -36.07 36.58
C VAL A 45 -14.81 -36.63 36.50
N ASP A 46 -14.46 -37.32 35.42
CA ASP A 46 -13.11 -37.85 35.21
C ASP A 46 -12.11 -36.70 35.02
N ARG A 47 -11.14 -36.59 35.92
CA ARG A 47 -10.11 -35.57 35.92
C ARG A 47 -9.28 -35.56 34.62
N ARG A 48 -9.19 -36.68 33.91
CA ARG A 48 -8.45 -36.80 32.64
C ARG A 48 -9.15 -36.06 31.50
N ASN A 49 -10.44 -35.81 31.61
CA ASN A 49 -11.26 -35.16 30.59
C ASN A 49 -11.43 -33.63 30.81
N VAL A 50 -10.84 -33.11 31.88
CA VAL A 50 -10.95 -31.70 32.23
C VAL A 50 -9.57 -31.04 32.28
N TYR A 51 -9.50 -29.85 31.76
CA TYR A 51 -8.30 -29.03 31.85
C TYR A 51 -8.42 -28.08 33.04
N VAL A 52 -7.52 -28.27 34.02
CA VAL A 52 -7.45 -27.45 35.24
C VAL A 52 -6.25 -26.49 35.09
N ALA A 53 -6.46 -25.21 35.35
CA ALA A 53 -5.41 -24.23 35.42
C ALA A 53 -5.40 -23.49 36.76
N THR A 54 -4.24 -23.01 37.14
CA THR A 54 -4.07 -22.19 38.34
C THR A 54 -4.25 -20.71 37.97
N VAL A 55 -4.92 -19.98 38.84
CA VAL A 55 -5.06 -18.53 38.75
C VAL A 55 -3.75 -17.88 39.23
N GLU A 56 -3.18 -17.04 38.43
CA GLU A 56 -1.89 -16.37 38.68
C GLU A 56 -2.09 -14.87 38.88
N GLN A 57 -1.19 -14.23 39.62
CA GLN A 57 -1.09 -12.77 39.67
C GLN A 57 0.27 -12.35 39.13
N GLY A 58 0.24 -11.38 38.24
CA GLY A 58 1.46 -10.88 37.60
C GLY A 58 1.21 -10.14 36.33
N GLN A 59 2.21 -10.15 35.47
CA GLN A 59 2.19 -9.46 34.21
C GLN A 59 1.47 -10.31 33.16
N MET A 60 0.39 -9.77 32.60
CA MET A 60 -0.36 -10.41 31.51
C MET A 60 -0.14 -9.66 30.21
N LEU A 61 0.35 -10.34 29.18
CA LEU A 61 0.46 -9.81 27.84
C LEU A 61 -0.84 -10.02 27.08
N ARG A 62 -1.46 -8.93 26.67
CA ARG A 62 -2.63 -8.96 25.78
C ARG A 62 -2.17 -8.90 24.35
N ASP A 63 -2.38 -9.97 23.60
CA ASP A 63 -2.01 -10.09 22.20
C ASP A 63 -3.18 -10.55 21.32
N VAL A 64 -3.06 -10.27 20.04
CA VAL A 64 -3.97 -10.79 19.00
C VAL A 64 -3.17 -11.54 17.96
N ARG A 65 -3.80 -12.55 17.34
CA ARG A 65 -3.23 -13.32 16.25
C ARG A 65 -3.85 -12.93 14.91
N GLY A 66 -3.01 -12.95 13.89
CA GLY A 66 -3.43 -12.86 12.49
C GLY A 66 -2.60 -13.80 11.66
N SER A 67 -3.19 -14.39 10.65
CA SER A 67 -2.48 -15.10 9.60
C SER A 67 -2.40 -14.21 8.35
N GLY A 68 -1.32 -14.35 7.58
CA GLY A 68 -1.13 -13.52 6.39
C GLY A 68 0.00 -13.98 5.52
N THR A 69 0.52 -13.09 4.72
CA THR A 69 1.63 -13.38 3.82
C THR A 69 2.70 -12.30 3.88
N LEU A 70 3.94 -12.70 3.57
CA LEU A 70 5.01 -11.74 3.31
C LEU A 70 4.80 -11.14 1.93
N ILE A 71 4.80 -9.82 1.84
CA ILE A 71 4.73 -9.09 0.56
C ILE A 71 5.88 -8.10 0.48
N PRO A 72 6.44 -7.82 -0.71
CA PRO A 72 7.44 -6.77 -0.85
C PRO A 72 6.90 -5.43 -0.37
N GLU A 73 7.75 -4.62 0.28
CA GLU A 73 7.37 -3.26 0.67
C GLU A 73 7.05 -2.39 -0.55
N GLU A 74 7.82 -2.58 -1.62
CA GLU A 74 7.70 -1.88 -2.87
C GLU A 74 7.42 -2.88 -3.99
N ILE A 75 6.26 -2.73 -4.62
CA ILE A 75 5.86 -3.47 -5.80
C ILE A 75 5.63 -2.46 -6.91
N ARG A 76 6.24 -2.69 -8.06
CA ARG A 76 6.01 -1.93 -9.27
C ARG A 76 5.34 -2.79 -10.33
N TRP A 77 4.14 -2.40 -10.70
CA TRP A 77 3.50 -2.90 -11.90
C TRP A 77 3.99 -2.13 -13.10
N ILE A 78 4.33 -2.84 -14.14
CA ILE A 78 4.75 -2.27 -15.42
C ILE A 78 3.63 -2.58 -16.40
N SER A 79 3.04 -1.50 -16.94
CA SER A 79 1.87 -1.60 -17.83
C SER A 79 2.22 -1.17 -19.25
N ALA A 80 1.48 -1.67 -20.23
CA ALA A 80 1.59 -1.25 -21.62
C ALA A 80 1.25 0.24 -21.76
N VAL A 81 2.04 0.97 -22.54
CA VAL A 81 1.81 2.37 -22.88
C VAL A 81 1.04 2.48 -24.19
N THR A 82 1.28 1.56 -25.12
CA THR A 82 0.72 1.56 -26.48
C THR A 82 0.04 0.23 -26.80
N ASN A 83 -0.84 0.24 -27.80
CA ASN A 83 -1.35 -1.01 -28.38
C ASN A 83 -0.19 -1.76 -29.03
N SER A 84 -0.03 -3.04 -28.71
CA SER A 84 1.04 -3.86 -29.25
C SER A 84 0.71 -5.35 -29.15
N THR A 85 1.55 -6.18 -29.75
CA THR A 85 1.51 -7.63 -29.61
C THR A 85 2.79 -8.07 -28.91
N VAL A 86 2.68 -9.05 -28.01
CA VAL A 86 3.84 -9.65 -27.34
C VAL A 86 4.63 -10.43 -28.38
N GLU A 87 5.81 -9.98 -28.69
CA GLU A 87 6.69 -10.67 -29.64
C GLU A 87 7.47 -11.77 -28.93
N ARG A 88 8.08 -11.44 -27.80
CA ARG A 88 8.91 -12.38 -27.04
C ARG A 88 8.95 -12.02 -25.55
N ILE A 89 8.89 -13.03 -24.70
CA ILE A 89 9.14 -12.91 -23.26
C ILE A 89 10.61 -13.24 -23.00
N VAL A 90 11.42 -12.19 -22.74
CA VAL A 90 12.89 -12.31 -22.58
C VAL A 90 13.23 -12.94 -21.25
N LEU A 91 12.54 -12.55 -20.17
CA LEU A 91 12.79 -13.04 -18.82
C LEU A 91 11.54 -13.67 -18.21
N ARG A 92 11.77 -14.76 -17.47
CA ARG A 92 10.73 -15.45 -16.71
C ARG A 92 10.74 -15.02 -15.24
N PRO A 93 9.62 -15.18 -14.51
CA PRO A 93 9.57 -14.91 -13.07
C PRO A 93 10.67 -15.62 -12.28
N GLY A 94 11.21 -14.93 -11.25
CA GLY A 94 12.29 -15.42 -10.39
C GLY A 94 13.69 -14.85 -10.69
N VAL A 95 13.86 -14.11 -11.79
CA VAL A 95 15.14 -13.50 -12.17
C VAL A 95 15.30 -12.11 -11.55
N SER A 96 16.52 -11.80 -11.08
CA SER A 96 16.86 -10.44 -10.64
C SER A 96 17.00 -9.50 -11.83
N VAL A 97 16.43 -8.31 -11.72
CA VAL A 97 16.40 -7.29 -12.78
C VAL A 97 16.93 -5.96 -12.27
N GLN A 98 17.48 -5.17 -13.19
CA GLN A 98 17.90 -3.78 -13.01
C GLN A 98 16.97 -2.86 -13.80
N PRO A 99 16.98 -1.52 -13.59
CA PRO A 99 16.05 -0.61 -14.23
C PRO A 99 16.01 -0.69 -15.76
N ASP A 100 17.16 -0.95 -16.39
CA ASP A 100 17.35 -1.03 -17.85
C ASP A 100 17.18 -2.45 -18.42
N THR A 101 16.94 -3.44 -17.56
CA THR A 101 16.78 -4.83 -17.99
C THR A 101 15.48 -5.01 -18.76
N ILE A 102 15.54 -5.49 -19.99
CA ILE A 102 14.38 -5.79 -20.83
C ILE A 102 13.72 -7.08 -20.35
N ILE A 103 12.42 -7.04 -20.07
CA ILE A 103 11.61 -8.15 -19.61
C ILE A 103 10.82 -8.77 -20.77
N VAL A 104 10.16 -7.92 -21.57
CA VAL A 104 9.31 -8.32 -22.68
C VAL A 104 9.59 -7.43 -23.87
N GLU A 105 9.62 -8.00 -25.06
CA GLU A 105 9.64 -7.31 -26.33
C GLU A 105 8.26 -7.33 -26.94
N LEU A 106 7.77 -6.15 -27.24
CA LEU A 106 6.47 -5.92 -27.89
C LEU A 106 6.72 -5.49 -29.33
N SER A 107 5.78 -5.76 -30.21
CA SER A 107 5.83 -5.37 -31.62
C SER A 107 4.60 -4.55 -32.00
N ASN A 108 4.84 -3.46 -32.72
CA ASN A 108 3.80 -2.67 -33.38
C ASN A 108 4.37 -2.04 -34.67
N PRO A 109 4.26 -2.73 -35.82
CA PRO A 109 4.80 -2.24 -37.10
C PRO A 109 4.23 -0.88 -37.52
N GLN A 110 2.98 -0.57 -37.17
CA GLN A 110 2.36 0.71 -37.49
C GLN A 110 3.01 1.86 -36.72
N LEU A 111 3.40 1.63 -35.47
CA LEU A 111 4.09 2.61 -34.64
C LEU A 111 5.51 2.86 -35.15
N GLU A 112 6.23 1.81 -35.53
CA GLU A 112 7.56 1.89 -36.11
C GLU A 112 7.53 2.67 -37.44
N GLN A 113 6.52 2.38 -38.31
CA GLN A 113 6.33 3.13 -39.54
C GLN A 113 6.05 4.60 -39.24
N SER A 114 5.18 4.93 -38.29
CA SER A 114 4.87 6.34 -37.96
C SER A 114 6.08 7.10 -37.43
N ALA A 115 6.96 6.43 -36.66
CA ALA A 115 8.21 7.01 -36.21
C ALA A 115 9.20 7.28 -37.35
N LEU A 116 9.29 6.35 -38.32
CA LEU A 116 10.09 6.53 -39.52
C LEU A 116 9.56 7.71 -40.36
N GLU A 117 8.24 7.81 -40.55
CA GLU A 117 7.63 8.94 -41.27
C GLU A 117 7.92 10.28 -40.58
N ALA A 118 7.79 10.36 -39.26
CA ALA A 118 8.13 11.56 -38.50
C ALA A 118 9.61 11.95 -38.63
N ARG A 119 10.50 10.96 -38.63
CA ARG A 119 11.93 11.19 -38.89
C ARG A 119 12.18 11.80 -40.27
N LEU A 120 11.59 11.19 -41.30
CA LEU A 120 11.76 11.69 -42.66
C LEU A 120 11.20 13.12 -42.87
N GLN A 121 10.07 13.43 -42.18
CA GLN A 121 9.52 14.79 -42.19
C GLN A 121 10.45 15.78 -41.50
N LEU A 122 11.07 15.42 -40.39
CA LEU A 122 12.05 16.25 -39.70
C LEU A 122 13.28 16.49 -40.56
N GLU A 123 13.85 15.43 -41.18
CA GLU A 123 14.99 15.54 -42.09
C GLU A 123 14.70 16.47 -43.30
N ALA A 124 13.48 16.35 -43.85
CA ALA A 124 13.04 17.24 -44.93
C ALA A 124 12.92 18.71 -44.50
N ALA A 125 12.41 18.96 -43.29
CA ALA A 125 12.30 20.30 -42.73
C ALA A 125 13.67 20.92 -42.43
N GLN A 126 14.60 20.14 -41.89
CA GLN A 126 15.97 20.56 -41.66
C GLN A 126 16.68 20.93 -42.97
N ALA A 127 16.49 20.13 -44.02
CA ALA A 127 17.03 20.44 -45.35
C ALA A 127 16.42 21.72 -45.94
N ARG A 128 15.12 21.97 -45.73
CA ARG A 128 14.45 23.23 -46.13
C ARG A 128 15.02 24.44 -45.38
N TYR A 129 15.24 24.30 -44.07
CA TYR A 129 15.86 25.36 -43.27
C TYR A 129 17.24 25.73 -43.79
N GLN A 130 18.11 24.75 -44.03
CA GLN A 130 19.44 24.97 -44.59
C GLN A 130 19.38 25.63 -45.99
N SER A 131 18.47 25.14 -46.84
CA SER A 131 18.28 25.74 -48.19
C SER A 131 17.80 27.19 -48.10
N ARG A 132 16.87 27.50 -47.19
CA ARG A 132 16.39 28.88 -46.98
C ARG A 132 17.49 29.79 -46.46
N GLN A 133 18.27 29.31 -45.47
CA GLN A 133 19.42 30.05 -44.95
C GLN A 133 20.39 30.44 -46.07
N VAL A 134 20.81 29.47 -46.91
CA VAL A 134 21.71 29.73 -48.03
C VAL A 134 21.10 30.71 -49.07
N ALA A 135 19.79 30.62 -49.31
CA ALA A 135 19.09 31.54 -50.20
C ALA A 135 19.10 32.97 -49.65
N LEU A 136 18.81 33.16 -48.38
CA LEU A 136 18.81 34.46 -47.71
C LEU A 136 20.21 35.07 -47.65
N ASP A 137 21.25 34.29 -47.37
CA ASP A 137 22.63 34.71 -47.37
C ASP A 137 23.05 35.23 -48.80
N ARG A 138 22.60 34.54 -49.85
CA ARG A 138 22.85 34.97 -51.24
C ARG A 138 22.13 36.25 -51.54
N GLU A 139 20.88 36.44 -51.15
CA GLU A 139 20.13 37.69 -51.32
C GLU A 139 20.83 38.84 -50.60
N LEU A 140 21.29 38.63 -49.36
CA LEU A 140 22.02 39.61 -48.56
C LEU A 140 23.33 40.04 -49.28
N LEU A 141 24.15 39.09 -49.77
CA LEU A 141 25.37 39.35 -50.47
C LEU A 141 25.09 40.14 -51.76
N THR A 142 23.99 39.83 -52.47
CA THR A 142 23.59 40.58 -53.68
C THR A 142 23.25 42.03 -53.35
N GLN A 143 22.53 42.26 -52.26
CA GLN A 143 22.19 43.62 -51.81
C GLN A 143 23.43 44.39 -51.34
N GLN A 144 24.36 43.76 -50.64
CA GLN A 144 25.61 44.32 -50.19
C GLN A 144 26.48 44.79 -51.46
N ALA A 145 26.52 43.93 -52.47
CA ALA A 145 27.22 44.28 -53.73
C ALA A 145 26.58 45.49 -54.43
N SER A 146 25.22 45.59 -54.37
CA SER A 146 24.50 46.75 -54.91
C SER A 146 24.88 48.04 -54.19
N VAL A 147 24.91 48.05 -52.89
CA VAL A 147 25.31 49.18 -52.02
C VAL A 147 26.77 49.60 -52.36
N ALA A 148 27.68 48.61 -52.43
CA ALA A 148 29.08 48.86 -52.72
C ALA A 148 29.31 49.49 -54.14
N THR A 149 28.49 49.02 -55.10
CA THR A 149 28.55 49.61 -56.48
C THR A 149 28.13 51.08 -56.50
N ILE A 150 26.99 51.38 -55.83
CA ILE A 150 26.49 52.77 -55.78
C ILE A 150 27.43 53.69 -54.99
N LEU A 151 28.02 53.19 -53.92
CA LEU A 151 29.01 53.91 -53.13
C LEU A 151 30.23 54.28 -54.00
N SER A 152 30.68 53.35 -54.85
CA SER A 152 31.79 53.61 -55.77
C SER A 152 31.43 54.67 -56.80
N GLU A 153 30.21 54.64 -57.40
CA GLU A 153 29.69 55.63 -58.30
C GLU A 153 29.57 57.03 -57.65
N LEU A 154 29.07 57.07 -56.38
CA LEU A 154 28.98 58.32 -55.62
C LEU A 154 30.34 58.92 -55.34
N THR A 155 31.30 58.10 -54.90
CA THR A 155 32.68 58.54 -54.61
C THR A 155 33.35 59.15 -55.89
N LEU A 156 33.12 58.54 -57.07
CA LEU A 156 33.62 59.07 -58.34
C LEU A 156 32.92 60.39 -58.67
N ALA A 157 31.61 60.49 -58.53
CA ALA A 157 30.86 61.72 -58.79
C ALA A 157 31.27 62.87 -57.84
N GLU A 158 31.52 62.58 -56.59
CA GLU A 158 32.04 63.53 -55.60
C GLU A 158 33.42 64.06 -55.99
N PHE A 159 34.30 63.17 -56.42
CA PHE A 159 35.59 63.56 -56.92
C PHE A 159 35.50 64.47 -58.20
N GLU A 160 34.66 64.10 -59.19
CA GLU A 160 34.37 64.88 -60.33
C GLU A 160 33.83 66.29 -59.98
N ALA A 161 32.86 66.37 -59.09
CA ALA A 161 32.27 67.62 -58.62
C ALA A 161 33.32 68.56 -57.99
N GLN A 162 34.20 68.00 -57.13
CA GLN A 162 35.29 68.74 -56.51
C GLN A 162 36.27 69.29 -57.57
N GLN A 163 36.51 68.55 -58.65
CA GLN A 163 37.34 69.05 -59.75
C GLN A 163 36.63 70.17 -60.53
N TYR A 164 35.33 70.03 -60.84
CA TYR A 164 34.52 71.07 -61.47
C TYR A 164 34.45 72.34 -60.63
N GLU A 165 34.35 72.24 -59.30
CA GLU A 165 34.37 73.39 -58.40
C GLU A 165 35.72 74.17 -58.49
N LYS A 166 36.86 73.47 -58.51
CA LYS A 166 38.20 74.08 -58.71
C LYS A 166 38.34 74.73 -60.02
N LEU A 167 37.85 74.11 -61.11
CA LEU A 167 37.93 74.68 -62.50
C LEU A 167 36.98 75.88 -62.64
N PHE A 168 35.81 75.86 -62.01
CA PHE A 168 34.88 77.01 -62.00
C PHE A 168 35.51 78.22 -61.29
N ALA A 169 36.15 77.98 -60.13
CA ALA A 169 36.90 79.03 -59.44
C ALA A 169 38.06 79.66 -60.28
N ALA A 170 38.53 78.95 -61.32
CA ALA A 170 39.54 79.41 -62.25
C ALA A 170 38.92 79.93 -63.56
N ASP A 171 37.58 80.13 -63.70
CA ASP A 171 36.83 80.56 -64.89
C ASP A 171 37.02 79.63 -66.12
N LEU A 172 37.32 78.33 -65.90
CA LEU A 172 37.59 77.36 -66.95
C LEU A 172 36.40 76.50 -67.38
N VAL A 173 35.26 76.50 -66.62
CA VAL A 173 34.05 75.77 -66.91
C VAL A 173 32.79 76.61 -66.63
N SER A 174 31.65 76.23 -67.23
CA SER A 174 30.37 76.97 -67.02
C SER A 174 29.69 76.62 -65.67
N GLU A 175 28.91 77.59 -65.15
CA GLU A 175 28.08 77.38 -63.97
C GLU A 175 27.10 76.19 -64.14
N LEU A 176 26.60 75.96 -65.35
CA LEU A 176 25.73 74.87 -65.71
C LEU A 176 26.43 73.50 -65.49
N ASP A 177 27.68 73.37 -65.85
CA ASP A 177 28.47 72.13 -65.73
C ASP A 177 28.75 71.84 -64.24
N LEU A 178 29.08 72.88 -63.46
CA LEU A 178 29.23 72.74 -62.03
C LEU A 178 27.88 72.26 -61.36
N ARG A 179 26.75 72.90 -61.69
CA ARG A 179 25.43 72.53 -61.18
C ARG A 179 25.05 71.14 -61.63
N LYS A 180 25.33 70.65 -62.79
CA LYS A 180 25.12 69.29 -63.29
C LYS A 180 25.93 68.29 -62.47
N SER A 181 27.20 68.53 -62.19
CA SER A 181 28.03 67.63 -61.39
C SER A 181 27.52 67.56 -59.95
N GLN A 182 27.15 68.67 -59.28
CA GLN A 182 26.57 68.73 -57.96
C GLN A 182 25.18 67.98 -57.87
N SER A 183 24.35 68.17 -58.94
CA SER A 183 23.08 67.47 -59.07
C SER A 183 23.27 65.94 -59.13
N ARG A 184 24.30 65.49 -59.86
CA ARG A 184 24.64 64.06 -59.94
C ARG A 184 25.08 63.47 -58.60
N VAL A 185 25.90 64.20 -57.83
CA VAL A 185 26.29 63.80 -56.48
C VAL A 185 25.04 63.65 -55.58
N SER A 186 24.15 64.67 -55.56
CA SER A 186 22.93 64.63 -54.81
C SER A 186 22.04 63.44 -55.17
N GLN A 187 21.87 63.16 -56.46
CA GLN A 187 21.08 62.04 -56.98
C GLN A 187 21.66 60.66 -56.50
N LEU A 188 22.96 60.49 -56.60
CA LEU A 188 23.66 59.27 -56.22
C LEU A 188 23.67 59.11 -54.71
N GLY A 189 23.80 60.20 -53.93
CA GLY A 189 23.69 60.20 -52.48
C GLY A 189 22.30 59.69 -51.93
N ILE A 190 21.22 60.21 -52.53
CA ILE A 190 19.87 59.76 -52.25
C ILE A 190 19.71 58.24 -52.57
N ARG A 191 20.24 57.82 -53.73
CA ARG A 191 20.19 56.43 -54.16
C ARG A 191 20.98 55.52 -53.21
N HIS A 192 22.17 55.95 -52.80
CA HIS A 192 22.99 55.21 -51.82
C HIS A 192 22.22 55.03 -50.51
N GLN A 193 21.64 56.10 -49.97
CA GLN A 193 20.85 56.05 -48.76
C GLN A 193 19.66 55.09 -48.84
N ILE A 194 18.95 55.05 -49.96
CA ILE A 194 17.84 54.12 -50.21
C ILE A 194 18.35 52.66 -50.21
N GLU A 195 19.48 52.39 -50.89
CA GLU A 195 20.01 51.01 -50.91
C GLU A 195 20.57 50.54 -49.52
N GLU A 196 21.15 51.47 -48.75
CA GLU A 196 21.52 51.19 -47.36
C GLU A 196 20.29 50.84 -46.48
N GLN A 197 19.21 51.63 -46.61
CA GLN A 197 17.96 51.31 -45.87
C GLN A 197 17.38 49.96 -46.32
N ARG A 198 17.44 49.62 -47.60
CA ARG A 198 17.05 48.29 -48.10
C ARG A 198 17.89 47.17 -47.49
N LEU A 199 19.19 47.36 -47.39
CA LEU A 199 20.09 46.38 -46.75
C LEU A 199 19.77 46.18 -45.28
N GLU A 200 19.52 47.27 -44.56
CA GLU A 200 19.13 47.22 -43.13
C GLU A 200 17.81 46.45 -42.93
N ILE A 201 16.77 46.81 -43.73
CA ILE A 201 15.47 46.09 -43.65
C ILE A 201 15.64 44.62 -44.01
N GLN A 202 16.40 44.29 -45.06
CA GLN A 202 16.63 42.90 -45.45
C GLN A 202 17.40 42.13 -44.39
N SER A 203 18.46 42.70 -43.81
CA SER A 203 19.23 42.06 -42.77
C SER A 203 18.38 41.77 -41.49
N SER A 204 17.51 42.73 -41.09
CA SER A 204 16.62 42.55 -39.96
C SER A 204 15.48 41.54 -40.21
N SER A 205 15.06 41.36 -41.46
CA SER A 205 13.99 40.41 -41.81
C SER A 205 14.47 38.94 -41.85
N ILE A 206 15.77 38.71 -42.11
CA ILE A 206 16.37 37.37 -42.19
C ILE A 206 16.15 36.57 -40.90
N ASP A 207 16.43 37.15 -39.74
CA ASP A 207 16.30 36.47 -38.46
C ASP A 207 14.85 36.06 -38.20
N THR A 208 13.89 36.93 -38.54
CA THR A 208 12.46 36.65 -38.39
C THR A 208 11.99 35.52 -39.29
N GLU A 209 12.48 35.51 -40.55
CA GLU A 209 12.12 34.50 -41.53
C GLU A 209 12.75 33.13 -41.18
N LEU A 210 14.01 33.11 -40.75
CA LEU A 210 14.66 31.91 -40.28
C LEU A 210 14.01 31.37 -38.99
N ALA A 211 13.61 32.25 -38.07
CA ALA A 211 12.88 31.83 -36.87
C ALA A 211 11.54 31.12 -37.17
N ALA A 212 10.83 31.58 -38.21
CA ALA A 212 9.58 30.92 -38.63
C ALA A 212 9.82 29.51 -39.18
N VAL A 213 10.88 29.32 -39.99
CA VAL A 213 11.26 28.00 -40.54
C VAL A 213 11.83 27.10 -39.44
N GLN A 214 12.61 27.66 -38.50
CA GLN A 214 13.14 26.96 -37.35
C GLN A 214 12.02 26.45 -36.45
N ALA A 215 10.98 27.22 -36.17
CA ALA A 215 9.83 26.80 -35.41
C ALA A 215 9.13 25.54 -35.99
N GLU A 216 9.11 25.41 -37.31
CA GLU A 216 8.61 24.21 -37.99
C GLU A 216 9.52 22.99 -37.76
N VAL A 217 10.84 23.17 -37.77
CA VAL A 217 11.81 22.12 -37.45
C VAL A 217 11.60 21.65 -36.00
N ASP A 218 11.49 22.59 -35.05
CA ASP A 218 11.31 22.31 -33.63
C ASP A 218 9.99 21.55 -33.35
N ARG A 219 8.93 21.93 -34.07
CA ARG A 219 7.64 21.23 -34.02
C ARG A 219 7.79 19.78 -34.49
N LEU A 220 8.40 19.53 -35.61
CA LEU A 220 8.61 18.20 -36.18
C LEU A 220 9.59 17.37 -35.33
N GLN A 221 10.58 18.01 -34.74
CA GLN A 221 11.49 17.36 -33.78
C GLN A 221 10.76 16.86 -32.56
N THR A 222 9.82 17.64 -32.02
CA THR A 222 8.97 17.24 -30.89
C THR A 222 8.08 16.05 -31.25
N ILE A 223 7.49 16.06 -32.44
CA ILE A 223 6.68 14.93 -32.93
C ILE A 223 7.54 13.66 -33.08
N TYR A 224 8.73 13.79 -33.67
CA TYR A 224 9.65 12.66 -33.82
C TYR A 224 10.07 12.09 -32.45
N ALA A 225 10.46 12.96 -31.51
CA ALA A 225 10.82 12.54 -30.15
C ALA A 225 9.68 11.79 -29.45
N LEU A 226 8.43 12.24 -29.63
CA LEU A 226 7.25 11.53 -29.10
C LEU A 226 7.14 10.13 -29.73
N ARG A 227 7.17 10.02 -31.05
CA ARG A 227 7.08 8.73 -31.75
C ARG A 227 8.22 7.80 -31.40
N GLN A 228 9.41 8.31 -31.23
CA GLN A 228 10.58 7.55 -30.80
C GLN A 228 10.41 6.99 -29.38
N SER A 229 9.86 7.80 -28.46
CA SER A 229 9.58 7.32 -27.09
C SER A 229 8.49 6.25 -27.06
N GLU A 230 7.48 6.35 -27.93
CA GLU A 230 6.46 5.31 -28.10
C GLU A 230 7.06 3.99 -28.61
N VAL A 231 7.94 4.05 -29.61
CA VAL A 231 8.67 2.87 -30.10
C VAL A 231 9.59 2.29 -29.01
N ALA A 232 10.31 3.15 -28.27
CA ALA A 232 11.15 2.70 -27.16
C ALA A 232 10.33 1.98 -26.07
N SER A 233 9.07 2.36 -25.87
CA SER A 233 8.17 1.68 -24.93
C SER A 233 7.76 0.26 -25.34
N LEU A 234 8.05 -0.16 -26.56
CA LEU A 234 7.88 -1.55 -27.01
C LEU A 234 8.91 -2.49 -26.37
N GLN A 235 10.04 -1.99 -25.93
CA GLN A 235 10.98 -2.72 -25.09
C GLN A 235 10.62 -2.48 -23.63
N LEU A 236 9.91 -3.43 -23.03
CA LEU A 236 9.47 -3.32 -21.65
C LEU A 236 10.65 -3.52 -20.71
N THR A 237 11.12 -2.44 -20.08
CA THR A 237 12.18 -2.48 -19.07
C THR A 237 11.61 -2.57 -17.66
N ALA A 238 12.41 -3.10 -16.71
CA ALA A 238 12.01 -3.23 -15.31
C ALA A 238 11.75 -1.88 -14.61
N GLY A 239 12.49 -0.83 -14.98
CA GLY A 239 12.39 0.52 -14.43
C GLY A 239 12.78 0.66 -12.95
N VAL A 240 13.02 -0.47 -12.25
CA VAL A 240 13.48 -0.56 -10.85
C VAL A 240 14.36 -1.79 -10.68
N SER A 241 15.25 -1.76 -9.67
CA SER A 241 16.00 -2.94 -9.28
C SER A 241 15.14 -3.84 -8.38
N GLY A 242 15.14 -5.13 -8.64
CA GLY A 242 14.36 -6.09 -7.86
C GLY A 242 14.38 -7.49 -8.44
N VAL A 243 13.34 -8.27 -8.14
CA VAL A 243 13.09 -9.59 -8.73
C VAL A 243 11.77 -9.55 -9.49
N LEU A 244 11.78 -10.06 -10.69
CA LEU A 244 10.59 -10.24 -11.51
C LEU A 244 9.70 -11.31 -10.85
N GLN A 245 8.52 -10.92 -10.41
CA GLN A 245 7.60 -11.79 -9.67
C GLN A 245 6.59 -12.46 -10.58
N GLU A 246 6.09 -11.71 -11.57
CA GLU A 246 5.01 -12.18 -12.43
C GLU A 246 5.10 -11.52 -13.81
N VAL A 247 4.76 -12.31 -14.83
CA VAL A 247 4.57 -11.87 -16.23
C VAL A 247 3.30 -12.58 -16.71
N PRO A 248 2.12 -11.96 -16.54
CA PRO A 248 0.82 -12.58 -16.88
C PRO A 248 0.53 -12.46 -18.38
N LEU A 249 1.49 -12.86 -19.23
CA LEU A 249 1.44 -12.70 -20.68
C LEU A 249 1.81 -14.00 -21.39
N GLU A 250 1.27 -14.14 -22.60
CA GLU A 250 1.67 -15.18 -23.55
C GLU A 250 2.20 -14.54 -24.82
N GLU A 251 3.20 -15.18 -25.46
CA GLU A 251 3.71 -14.72 -26.74
C GLU A 251 2.61 -14.77 -27.81
N GLY A 252 2.52 -13.73 -28.62
CA GLY A 252 1.44 -13.53 -29.57
C GLY A 252 0.17 -12.84 -29.01
N ALA A 253 0.08 -12.64 -27.69
CA ALA A 253 -1.06 -11.95 -27.09
C ALA A 253 -1.08 -10.47 -27.46
N ARG A 254 -2.28 -9.91 -27.72
CA ARG A 254 -2.47 -8.47 -27.93
C ARG A 254 -2.65 -7.76 -26.59
N VAL A 255 -1.95 -6.65 -26.41
CA VAL A 255 -2.04 -5.80 -25.22
C VAL A 255 -2.49 -4.39 -25.59
N THR A 256 -3.23 -3.76 -24.66
CA THR A 256 -3.73 -2.39 -24.80
C THR A 256 -3.15 -1.49 -23.71
N PRO A 257 -3.13 -0.17 -23.88
CA PRO A 257 -2.66 0.75 -22.84
C PRO A 257 -3.34 0.48 -21.50
N GLY A 258 -2.53 0.41 -20.43
CA GLY A 258 -2.99 0.09 -19.07
C GLY A 258 -3.01 -1.41 -18.73
N THR A 259 -2.79 -2.33 -19.70
CA THR A 259 -2.65 -3.77 -19.40
C THR A 259 -1.38 -4.00 -18.59
N ASN A 260 -1.49 -4.71 -17.46
CA ASN A 260 -0.34 -5.07 -16.63
C ASN A 260 0.49 -6.14 -17.33
N LEU A 261 1.75 -5.85 -17.59
CA LEU A 261 2.67 -6.71 -18.33
C LEU A 261 3.66 -7.46 -17.43
N ALA A 262 4.11 -6.82 -16.36
CA ALA A 262 5.04 -7.42 -15.42
C ALA A 262 4.89 -6.83 -14.02
N ARG A 263 5.28 -7.61 -13.01
CA ARG A 263 5.36 -7.19 -11.60
C ARG A 263 6.78 -7.39 -11.09
N VAL A 264 7.40 -6.31 -10.65
CA VAL A 264 8.75 -6.32 -10.06
C VAL A 264 8.66 -5.89 -8.61
N GLY A 265 9.30 -6.63 -7.71
CA GLY A 265 9.34 -6.30 -6.29
C GLY A 265 10.72 -6.55 -5.69
N ASN A 266 11.05 -5.84 -4.62
CA ASN A 266 12.32 -6.03 -3.91
C ASN A 266 12.17 -7.12 -2.83
N PRO A 267 12.77 -8.31 -3.01
CA PRO A 267 12.68 -9.41 -2.05
C PRO A 267 13.48 -9.17 -0.77
N ALA A 268 14.39 -8.20 -0.76
CA ALA A 268 15.19 -7.88 0.42
C ALA A 268 14.41 -7.05 1.45
N ARG A 269 13.31 -6.40 1.02
CA ARG A 269 12.43 -5.61 1.87
C ARG A 269 11.02 -6.18 1.80
N LEU A 270 10.71 -7.00 2.79
CA LEU A 270 9.38 -7.58 2.94
C LEU A 270 8.67 -6.95 4.13
N LYS A 271 7.35 -6.87 4.04
CA LYS A 271 6.43 -6.59 5.14
C LYS A 271 5.47 -7.77 5.28
N ALA A 272 4.93 -7.98 6.46
CA ALA A 272 3.87 -8.95 6.66
C ALA A 272 2.50 -8.27 6.56
N ALA A 273 1.63 -8.77 5.70
CA ALA A 273 0.23 -8.35 5.63
C ALA A 273 -0.59 -9.39 6.36
N LEU A 274 -0.98 -9.09 7.61
CA LEU A 274 -1.76 -9.98 8.46
C LEU A 274 -3.24 -9.66 8.35
N ARG A 275 -4.07 -10.69 8.25
CA ARG A 275 -5.52 -10.61 8.39
C ARG A 275 -5.88 -10.91 9.83
N VAL A 276 -6.49 -9.94 10.50
CA VAL A 276 -6.92 -10.01 11.88
C VAL A 276 -8.45 -9.88 11.93
N ALA A 277 -9.12 -10.66 12.76
CA ALA A 277 -10.57 -10.56 12.94
C ALA A 277 -10.98 -9.12 13.33
N GLU A 278 -12.04 -8.57 12.73
CA GLU A 278 -12.50 -7.19 12.98
C GLU A 278 -12.70 -6.90 14.46
N THR A 279 -13.26 -7.86 15.20
CA THR A 279 -13.52 -7.72 16.63
C THR A 279 -12.25 -7.53 17.46
N GLN A 280 -11.12 -8.04 17.00
CA GLN A 280 -9.80 -7.91 17.65
C GLN A 280 -8.98 -6.75 17.10
N ALA A 281 -9.25 -6.34 15.86
CA ALA A 281 -8.52 -5.27 15.19
C ALA A 281 -8.81 -3.89 15.77
N ARG A 282 -9.92 -3.70 16.50
CA ARG A 282 -10.34 -2.40 17.08
C ARG A 282 -9.33 -1.80 18.04
N ASP A 283 -8.57 -2.67 18.73
CA ASP A 283 -7.62 -2.24 19.77
C ASP A 283 -6.19 -2.12 19.21
N ILE A 284 -5.96 -2.45 17.94
CA ILE A 284 -4.65 -2.36 17.31
C ILE A 284 -4.33 -0.89 17.01
N GLN A 285 -3.11 -0.47 17.33
CA GLN A 285 -2.59 0.86 17.07
C GLN A 285 -1.29 0.80 16.27
N ILE A 286 -1.06 1.84 15.48
CA ILE A 286 0.19 1.98 14.73
C ILE A 286 1.36 2.12 15.70
N GLY A 287 2.47 1.42 15.42
CA GLY A 287 3.67 1.41 16.24
C GLY A 287 3.72 0.27 17.28
N GLN A 288 2.63 -0.45 17.52
CA GLN A 288 2.64 -1.60 18.42
C GLN A 288 3.62 -2.67 17.97
N PRO A 289 4.35 -3.31 18.90
CA PRO A 289 5.26 -4.40 18.59
C PRO A 289 4.49 -5.62 18.09
N ALA A 290 5.09 -6.32 17.16
CA ALA A 290 4.55 -7.54 16.59
C ALA A 290 5.65 -8.59 16.39
N THR A 291 5.26 -9.83 16.33
CA THR A 291 6.15 -10.97 16.11
C THR A 291 5.59 -11.81 14.98
N ILE A 292 6.39 -12.04 13.95
CA ILE A 292 6.01 -12.79 12.76
C ILE A 292 6.74 -14.14 12.75
N ASP A 293 5.99 -15.21 12.75
CA ASP A 293 6.48 -16.56 12.64
C ASP A 293 6.38 -17.02 11.18
N THR A 294 7.53 -17.28 10.58
CA THR A 294 7.67 -17.79 9.20
C THR A 294 7.79 -19.30 9.14
N ARG A 295 7.64 -20.01 10.28
CA ARG A 295 7.95 -21.44 10.50
C ARG A 295 9.44 -21.80 10.34
N ASN A 296 10.24 -20.91 9.77
CA ASN A 296 11.69 -21.04 9.63
C ASN A 296 12.46 -20.08 10.54
N GLY A 297 11.74 -19.26 11.30
CA GLY A 297 12.27 -18.27 12.22
C GLY A 297 11.25 -17.20 12.58
N ILE A 298 11.50 -16.58 13.70
CA ILE A 298 10.65 -15.51 14.25
C ILE A 298 11.31 -14.17 13.94
N ILE A 299 10.54 -13.24 13.40
CA ILE A 299 11.01 -11.89 13.03
C ILE A 299 10.23 -10.88 13.87
N PRO A 300 10.89 -10.02 14.64
CA PRO A 300 10.25 -8.90 15.29
C PRO A 300 9.82 -7.86 14.24
N GLY A 301 8.76 -7.14 14.53
CA GLY A 301 8.26 -6.08 13.67
C GLY A 301 7.34 -5.12 14.40
N ARG A 302 6.81 -4.14 13.66
CA ARG A 302 5.89 -3.13 14.20
C ARG A 302 4.73 -2.90 13.26
N VAL A 303 3.57 -2.62 13.83
CA VAL A 303 2.38 -2.23 13.08
C VAL A 303 2.66 -0.89 12.38
N ARG A 304 2.62 -0.90 11.05
CA ARG A 304 2.84 0.30 10.22
C ARG A 304 1.54 0.90 9.70
N ARG A 305 0.60 0.05 9.32
CA ARG A 305 -0.67 0.46 8.73
C ARG A 305 -1.77 -0.51 9.10
N ILE A 306 -2.94 0.02 9.32
CA ILE A 306 -4.18 -0.74 9.50
C ILE A 306 -5.09 -0.33 8.35
N ASP A 307 -5.56 -1.30 7.58
CA ASP A 307 -6.49 -1.02 6.47
C ASP A 307 -7.86 -0.62 7.06
N PRO A 308 -8.43 0.51 6.66
CA PRO A 308 -9.75 0.92 7.15
C PRO A 308 -10.89 0.04 6.60
N ALA A 309 -10.64 -0.72 5.53
CA ALA A 309 -11.64 -1.59 4.91
C ALA A 309 -11.68 -2.97 5.59
N VAL A 310 -12.88 -3.40 5.95
CA VAL A 310 -13.14 -4.76 6.42
C VAL A 310 -13.45 -5.64 5.22
N GLN A 311 -12.69 -6.72 5.04
CA GLN A 311 -12.91 -7.71 3.99
C GLN A 311 -13.17 -9.08 4.62
N GLU A 312 -14.32 -9.68 4.32
CA GLU A 312 -14.70 -11.00 4.85
C GLU A 312 -14.58 -11.10 6.39
N GLY A 313 -14.95 -10.04 7.12
CA GLY A 313 -14.89 -9.99 8.60
C GLY A 313 -13.47 -9.87 9.16
N THR A 314 -12.48 -9.56 8.32
CA THR A 314 -11.09 -9.34 8.72
C THR A 314 -10.59 -7.96 8.28
N VAL A 315 -9.64 -7.43 9.04
CA VAL A 315 -8.90 -6.20 8.74
C VAL A 315 -7.47 -6.57 8.41
N THR A 316 -6.93 -5.99 7.35
CA THR A 316 -5.52 -6.19 6.98
C THR A 316 -4.63 -5.22 7.76
N VAL A 317 -3.64 -5.78 8.44
CA VAL A 317 -2.64 -5.04 9.21
C VAL A 317 -1.26 -5.26 8.60
N ASP A 318 -0.65 -4.19 8.10
CA ASP A 318 0.71 -4.23 7.56
C ASP A 318 1.73 -4.06 8.69
N ILE A 319 2.65 -5.00 8.79
CA ILE A 319 3.73 -5.01 9.77
C ILE A 319 5.07 -4.87 9.07
N THR A 320 5.83 -3.84 9.42
CA THR A 320 7.23 -3.70 9.01
C THR A 320 8.08 -4.67 9.82
N LEU A 321 9.01 -5.35 9.17
CA LEU A 321 9.88 -6.33 9.79
C LEU A 321 11.18 -5.66 10.26
N ASP A 322 11.48 -5.78 11.56
CA ASP A 322 12.67 -5.22 12.18
C ASP A 322 13.74 -6.32 12.30
N GLY A 323 14.60 -6.45 11.30
CA GLY A 323 15.70 -7.41 11.37
C GLY A 323 16.01 -8.13 10.07
N LYS A 324 16.94 -9.08 10.15
CA LYS A 324 17.32 -9.91 9.00
C LYS A 324 16.24 -10.96 8.73
N LEU A 325 15.86 -11.07 7.48
CA LEU A 325 14.94 -12.11 7.04
C LEU A 325 15.58 -13.50 7.22
N PRO A 326 14.87 -14.49 7.79
CA PRO A 326 15.37 -15.85 7.91
C PRO A 326 15.55 -16.50 6.54
N ARG A 327 16.36 -17.56 6.50
CA ARG A 327 16.54 -18.32 5.25
C ARG A 327 15.19 -18.87 4.77
N GLY A 328 14.89 -18.65 3.49
CA GLY A 328 13.64 -19.07 2.88
C GLY A 328 12.49 -18.07 2.97
N ALA A 329 12.67 -16.91 3.61
CA ALA A 329 11.69 -15.81 3.50
C ALA A 329 11.64 -15.34 2.05
N ARG A 330 10.45 -15.37 1.48
CA ARG A 330 10.18 -14.98 0.08
C ARG A 330 8.78 -14.33 -0.03
N PRO A 331 8.53 -13.56 -1.06
CA PRO A 331 7.19 -13.06 -1.35
C PRO A 331 6.16 -14.20 -1.36
N ASP A 332 4.94 -13.89 -0.93
CA ASP A 332 3.78 -14.77 -0.84
C ASP A 332 3.95 -15.97 0.15
N LEU A 333 5.01 -15.99 0.97
CA LEU A 333 5.13 -16.95 2.05
C LEU A 333 4.05 -16.70 3.11
N THR A 334 3.28 -17.73 3.42
CA THR A 334 2.31 -17.68 4.52
C THR A 334 3.01 -17.59 5.86
N VAL A 335 2.57 -16.67 6.70
CA VAL A 335 3.10 -16.40 8.04
C VAL A 335 2.00 -16.26 9.06
N ASP A 336 2.33 -16.58 10.31
CA ASP A 336 1.48 -16.32 11.46
C ASP A 336 2.07 -15.13 12.24
N GLY A 337 1.24 -14.15 12.55
CA GLY A 337 1.65 -12.95 13.28
C GLY A 337 0.95 -12.83 14.63
N ARG A 338 1.66 -12.28 15.61
CA ARG A 338 1.14 -11.91 16.92
C ARG A 338 1.44 -10.44 17.14
N ILE A 339 0.42 -9.65 17.44
CA ILE A 339 0.52 -8.21 17.72
C ILE A 339 0.28 -8.02 19.21
N GLU A 340 1.20 -7.37 19.91
CA GLU A 340 1.06 -7.02 21.32
C GLU A 340 0.22 -5.75 21.44
N LEU A 341 -0.96 -5.85 22.05
CA LEU A 341 -1.86 -4.73 22.25
C LEU A 341 -1.43 -3.88 23.45
N GLU A 342 -1.31 -4.54 24.59
CA GLU A 342 -0.93 -3.91 25.85
C GLU A 342 -0.31 -4.92 26.80
N ARG A 343 0.46 -4.42 27.75
CA ARG A 343 1.02 -5.19 28.84
C ARG A 343 0.36 -4.72 30.13
N LEU A 344 -0.38 -5.63 30.75
CA LEU A 344 -1.06 -5.39 32.00
C LEU A 344 -0.12 -5.79 33.13
N GLU A 345 0.16 -4.88 34.02
CA GLU A 345 1.01 -5.13 35.20
C GLU A 345 0.13 -5.43 36.41
N ASP A 346 0.52 -6.45 37.20
CA ASP A 346 -0.11 -6.83 38.47
C ASP A 346 -1.61 -7.11 38.38
N VAL A 347 -2.01 -7.90 37.39
CA VAL A 347 -3.41 -8.37 37.23
C VAL A 347 -3.54 -9.83 37.63
N VAL A 348 -4.72 -10.20 38.11
CA VAL A 348 -5.09 -11.61 38.32
C VAL A 348 -5.57 -12.16 36.99
N TYR A 349 -4.99 -13.27 36.56
CA TYR A 349 -5.32 -13.88 35.26
C TYR A 349 -5.28 -15.42 35.35
N MET A 350 -5.91 -16.06 34.38
CA MET A 350 -5.92 -17.51 34.22
C MET A 350 -5.85 -17.90 32.76
N GLY A 351 -5.66 -19.16 32.46
CA GLY A 351 -5.86 -19.71 31.12
C GLY A 351 -7.25 -19.38 30.59
N ARG A 352 -7.41 -19.18 29.31
CA ARG A 352 -8.70 -18.86 28.72
C ARG A 352 -9.65 -20.06 28.79
N PRO A 353 -10.83 -19.94 29.40
CA PRO A 353 -11.82 -21.03 29.47
C PRO A 353 -12.43 -21.30 28.08
N ALA A 354 -12.95 -22.52 27.90
CA ALA A 354 -13.59 -22.92 26.65
C ALA A 354 -14.81 -22.05 26.28
N PHE A 355 -15.43 -21.40 27.27
CA PHE A 355 -16.59 -20.51 27.12
C PHE A 355 -16.41 -19.24 27.94
N GLY A 356 -17.12 -18.20 27.56
CA GLY A 356 -17.01 -16.86 28.14
C GLY A 356 -16.30 -15.87 27.22
N GLN A 357 -16.82 -14.65 27.21
CA GLN A 357 -16.28 -13.53 26.43
C GLN A 357 -15.61 -12.53 27.37
N ALA A 358 -14.72 -11.72 26.81
CA ALA A 358 -14.14 -10.59 27.52
C ALA A 358 -15.24 -9.68 28.09
N GLY A 359 -15.12 -9.28 29.37
CA GLY A 359 -16.09 -8.44 30.06
C GLY A 359 -17.37 -9.14 30.51
N SER A 360 -17.51 -10.46 30.34
CA SER A 360 -18.70 -11.23 30.78
C SER A 360 -18.53 -11.87 32.13
N ALA A 361 -19.66 -12.14 32.80
CA ALA A 361 -19.69 -12.97 33.98
C ALA A 361 -19.99 -14.43 33.61
N VAL A 362 -19.16 -15.35 34.06
CA VAL A 362 -19.29 -16.79 33.80
C VAL A 362 -19.27 -17.57 35.11
N SER A 363 -19.83 -18.77 35.11
CA SER A 363 -19.70 -19.69 36.25
C SER A 363 -18.64 -20.73 35.90
N LEU A 364 -17.61 -20.82 36.73
CA LEU A 364 -16.54 -21.80 36.59
C LEU A 364 -16.50 -22.70 37.84
N PHE A 365 -16.01 -23.93 37.72
CA PHE A 365 -15.80 -24.82 38.84
C PHE A 365 -14.40 -24.58 39.42
N LYS A 366 -14.36 -24.05 40.66
CA LYS A 366 -13.15 -23.85 41.46
C LYS A 366 -12.92 -25.06 42.34
N LEU A 367 -11.75 -25.64 42.32
CA LEU A 367 -11.34 -26.75 43.18
C LEU A 367 -11.19 -26.26 44.61
N GLU A 368 -11.71 -27.03 45.56
CA GLU A 368 -11.47 -26.78 46.99
C GLU A 368 -10.06 -27.28 47.38
N PRO A 369 -9.33 -26.51 48.18
CA PRO A 369 -8.07 -26.99 48.75
C PRO A 369 -8.29 -28.29 49.54
N ASP A 370 -7.39 -29.24 49.37
CA ASP A 370 -7.39 -30.53 50.06
C ASP A 370 -8.59 -31.47 49.79
N SER A 371 -9.42 -31.15 48.81
CA SER A 371 -10.56 -31.98 48.39
C SER A 371 -10.54 -32.27 46.89
N HIS A 372 -11.28 -33.32 46.48
CA HIS A 372 -11.50 -33.60 45.04
C HIS A 372 -12.78 -32.94 44.54
N ASP A 373 -13.40 -32.11 45.35
CA ASP A 373 -14.65 -31.44 45.03
C ASP A 373 -14.34 -30.06 44.38
N ALA A 374 -15.12 -29.70 43.38
CA ALA A 374 -15.05 -28.39 42.74
C ALA A 374 -16.40 -27.67 42.89
N ILE A 375 -16.37 -26.43 43.34
CA ILE A 375 -17.53 -25.61 43.63
C ILE A 375 -17.74 -24.62 42.48
N ARG A 376 -18.99 -24.48 42.08
CA ARG A 376 -19.40 -23.51 41.07
C ARG A 376 -19.27 -22.09 41.60
N THR A 377 -18.35 -21.32 41.02
CA THR A 377 -18.02 -19.95 41.42
C THR A 377 -18.33 -19.01 40.28
N ARG A 378 -19.04 -17.92 40.57
CA ARG A 378 -19.27 -16.85 39.58
C ARG A 378 -18.01 -15.98 39.45
N VAL A 379 -17.52 -15.85 38.24
CA VAL A 379 -16.29 -15.14 37.93
C VAL A 379 -16.58 -14.02 36.93
N GLN A 380 -16.16 -12.80 37.26
CA GLN A 380 -16.21 -11.68 36.32
C GLN A 380 -14.91 -11.67 35.52
N LEU A 381 -15.03 -11.93 34.23
CA LEU A 381 -13.90 -11.89 33.28
C LEU A 381 -13.62 -10.47 32.85
N GLY A 382 -12.35 -10.14 32.69
CA GLY A 382 -11.86 -8.87 32.22
C GLY A 382 -11.41 -8.93 30.76
N ARG A 383 -10.27 -8.33 30.48
CA ARG A 383 -9.62 -8.30 29.16
C ARG A 383 -9.08 -9.67 28.78
N SER A 384 -9.23 -10.05 27.52
CA SER A 384 -8.76 -11.36 27.03
C SER A 384 -7.59 -11.21 26.08
N SER A 385 -6.67 -12.15 26.15
CA SER A 385 -5.62 -12.41 25.21
C SER A 385 -5.92 -13.69 24.40
N VAL A 386 -5.00 -14.15 23.60
CA VAL A 386 -5.12 -15.41 22.84
C VAL A 386 -5.31 -16.60 23.76
N ASN A 387 -4.45 -16.74 24.78
CA ASN A 387 -4.40 -17.93 25.66
C ASN A 387 -4.80 -17.65 27.12
N THR A 388 -4.90 -16.38 27.53
CA THR A 388 -5.15 -15.95 28.88
C THR A 388 -6.29 -14.97 28.98
N ILE A 389 -6.90 -14.86 30.15
CA ILE A 389 -7.97 -13.91 30.43
C ILE A 389 -7.81 -13.34 31.84
N GLU A 390 -8.02 -12.04 31.96
CA GLU A 390 -8.01 -11.31 33.22
C GLU A 390 -9.24 -11.73 34.05
N VAL A 391 -9.04 -11.87 35.36
CA VAL A 391 -10.10 -12.13 36.36
C VAL A 391 -10.25 -10.86 37.19
N ILE A 392 -11.43 -10.24 37.11
CA ILE A 392 -11.74 -9.03 37.88
C ILE A 392 -12.23 -9.39 39.28
N GLU A 393 -13.13 -10.36 39.34
CA GLU A 393 -13.76 -10.81 40.62
C GLU A 393 -14.08 -12.31 40.59
N GLY A 394 -14.14 -12.93 41.79
CA GLY A 394 -14.60 -14.30 41.98
C GLY A 394 -13.51 -15.34 42.22
N LEU A 395 -12.26 -15.04 41.91
CA LEU A 395 -11.11 -15.92 42.10
C LEU A 395 -9.93 -15.17 42.74
N GLN A 396 -9.08 -15.92 43.44
CA GLN A 396 -7.85 -15.40 44.05
C GLN A 396 -6.62 -16.08 43.45
N PRO A 397 -5.45 -15.43 43.50
CA PRO A 397 -4.19 -16.06 43.11
C PRO A 397 -3.94 -17.36 43.85
N GLY A 398 -3.58 -18.41 43.12
CA GLY A 398 -3.41 -19.78 43.66
C GLY A 398 -4.64 -20.67 43.52
N ASP A 399 -5.82 -20.13 43.23
CA ASP A 399 -7.02 -20.94 42.99
C ASP A 399 -6.85 -21.84 41.78
N GLN A 400 -7.36 -23.06 41.83
CA GLN A 400 -7.42 -23.98 40.71
C GLN A 400 -8.82 -23.99 40.12
N VAL A 401 -8.94 -23.82 38.79
CA VAL A 401 -10.23 -23.70 38.08
C VAL A 401 -10.27 -24.63 36.88
N VAL A 402 -11.43 -25.20 36.64
CA VAL A 402 -11.71 -26.02 35.47
C VAL A 402 -12.00 -25.08 34.30
N LEU A 403 -11.20 -25.17 33.24
CA LEU A 403 -11.32 -24.36 32.02
C LEU A 403 -12.06 -25.05 30.86
N SER A 404 -12.22 -26.38 30.96
CA SER A 404 -12.98 -27.18 29.98
C SER A 404 -14.48 -26.85 30.03
N ASP A 405 -15.19 -27.20 28.97
CA ASP A 405 -16.65 -27.06 28.93
C ASP A 405 -17.31 -28.00 29.95
N MET A 406 -17.95 -27.40 30.95
CA MET A 406 -18.65 -28.06 32.01
C MET A 406 -20.17 -27.88 31.93
N SER A 407 -20.72 -27.49 30.79
CA SER A 407 -22.13 -27.16 30.57
C SER A 407 -23.09 -28.32 30.93
N GLN A 408 -22.65 -29.58 30.77
CA GLN A 408 -23.46 -30.76 31.20
C GLN A 408 -23.67 -30.84 32.72
N TRP A 409 -22.88 -30.16 33.53
CA TRP A 409 -22.98 -30.12 34.98
C TRP A 409 -23.47 -28.78 35.52
N ASP A 410 -23.97 -27.90 34.67
CA ASP A 410 -24.49 -26.58 35.08
C ASP A 410 -25.66 -26.61 36.05
N ALA A 411 -26.36 -27.74 36.15
CA ALA A 411 -27.43 -27.94 37.12
C ALA A 411 -26.93 -28.20 38.56
N PHE A 412 -25.62 -28.40 38.76
CA PHE A 412 -25.04 -28.77 40.06
C PHE A 412 -24.12 -27.65 40.56
N ASP A 413 -24.20 -27.34 41.84
CA ASP A 413 -23.32 -26.35 42.49
C ASP A 413 -21.97 -26.95 42.91
N ARG A 414 -21.85 -28.30 42.93
CA ARG A 414 -20.64 -29.02 43.29
C ARG A 414 -20.48 -30.26 42.42
N VAL A 415 -19.26 -30.52 41.97
CA VAL A 415 -18.87 -31.73 41.25
C VAL A 415 -17.63 -32.34 41.89
N ARG A 416 -17.44 -33.65 41.76
CA ARG A 416 -16.26 -34.36 42.27
C ARG A 416 -15.39 -34.81 41.14
N LEU A 417 -14.10 -34.40 41.15
CA LEU A 417 -13.10 -34.86 40.20
C LEU A 417 -12.50 -36.18 40.68
N GLN A 418 -12.55 -37.23 39.85
CA GLN A 418 -12.05 -38.57 40.15
C GLN A 418 -10.93 -38.98 39.16
#